data_f5da5d7255f237e1ced91768cdf2c7ee
#
_entry.id   f5da5d7255f237e1ced91768cdf2c7ee
#
_cell.length_a   1.000
_cell.length_b   1.000
_cell.length_c   1.000
_cell.angle_alpha   90.00
_cell.angle_beta   90.00
_cell.angle_gamma   90.00
#
_symmetry.space_group_name_H-M   'P 1'
#
loop_
_entity.id
_entity.type
_entity.pdbx_description
1 polymer ?
#
loop_
_entity_poly.entity_id
_entity_poly.type
_entity_poly.pdbx_seq_one_letter_code
_entity_poly.pdbx_strand_id
1 'polypeptide(L)'
;MNTYLDGDLIRLARRVHNTRRAYLLVNPLQGKHIPVSPGAALSMMGALGEKLALEQPGIDLVIGFAETATAVAAAAAARMGRPCHYIHTTREPGTSGESVEFREEHSHAVEQRLRLSRLRPWIDRARAIALVDDELSTGRTMVNAIRTLGEACPSIRQKPLTVASLVSRLGPDPMPALADWDIRFVSLVHRPMEDYTSAVSRYAIEPARSPEGKGLDYDEGVLPISGMDARDGVGLPEWLDALAAASDPLLEGMADGLRGKRVTVLGTEECMLPGLVFGQRLEAMGYAGRVRFHATTRSPIGVGRDEGYPIRAGWRLRSFYDAGRVTYIYNLEACDLAIVITDSRDDAATKAAMEDLTAALREAGCGAVRLIREERHVQHL
;
A
#
# COMPACT_ATOMS: atom_id res chain seq x y z
N MET A 1 8.46 -0.95 -22.21
CA MET A 1 8.25 -0.15 -20.97
C MET A 1 7.00 0.67 -21.15
N ASN A 2 6.01 0.52 -20.28
CA ASN A 2 4.82 1.38 -20.31
C ASN A 2 5.21 2.78 -19.81
N THR A 3 4.89 3.80 -20.61
CA THR A 3 5.13 5.19 -20.23
C THR A 3 3.86 5.76 -19.59
N TYR A 4 3.98 6.27 -18.38
CA TYR A 4 2.90 6.94 -17.66
C TYR A 4 3.13 8.44 -17.65
N LEU A 5 2.05 9.19 -17.84
CA LEU A 5 2.04 10.65 -17.80
C LEU A 5 1.36 11.16 -16.51
N ASP A 6 1.51 12.43 -16.20
CA ASP A 6 0.84 13.08 -15.05
C ASP A 6 -0.65 12.79 -15.04
N GLY A 7 -1.31 12.90 -16.19
CA GLY A 7 -2.72 12.64 -16.35
C GLY A 7 -3.17 11.20 -16.06
N ASP A 8 -2.24 10.23 -16.05
CA ASP A 8 -2.54 8.85 -15.72
C ASP A 8 -2.46 8.60 -14.21
N LEU A 9 -1.52 9.26 -13.51
CA LEU A 9 -1.19 8.97 -12.11
C LEU A 9 -1.66 10.03 -11.11
N ILE A 10 -2.10 11.22 -11.55
CA ILE A 10 -2.39 12.33 -10.65
C ILE A 10 -3.80 12.84 -10.83
N ARG A 11 -4.58 12.82 -9.74
CA ARG A 11 -5.83 13.56 -9.56
C ARG A 11 -5.73 14.38 -8.28
N LEU A 12 -6.29 15.58 -8.28
CA LEU A 12 -6.27 16.44 -7.11
C LEU A 12 -7.51 16.20 -6.25
N ALA A 13 -7.30 15.89 -4.98
CA ALA A 13 -8.34 15.83 -3.97
C ALA A 13 -8.07 16.80 -2.83
N ARG A 14 -9.12 17.17 -2.10
CA ARG A 14 -9.05 18.07 -0.94
C ARG A 14 -9.04 17.26 0.36
N ARG A 15 -8.11 17.59 1.25
CA ARG A 15 -8.04 17.01 2.61
C ARG A 15 -9.09 17.62 3.52
N VAL A 16 -9.61 16.80 4.43
CA VAL A 16 -10.47 17.27 5.51
C VAL A 16 -9.58 17.78 6.65
N HIS A 17 -9.89 18.98 7.18
CA HIS A 17 -9.25 19.58 8.37
C HIS A 17 -7.73 19.79 8.32
N ASN A 18 -7.08 19.76 7.16
CA ASN A 18 -5.65 20.02 7.03
C ASN A 18 -5.41 21.39 6.35
N THR A 19 -5.05 22.39 7.16
CA THR A 19 -4.78 23.77 6.66
C THR A 19 -3.37 23.97 6.13
N ARG A 20 -2.42 23.10 6.49
CA ARG A 20 -1.02 23.21 6.04
C ARG A 20 -0.81 22.67 4.62
N ARG A 21 -1.48 21.57 4.29
CA ARG A 21 -1.51 20.98 2.95
C ARG A 21 -2.94 20.58 2.64
N ALA A 22 -3.70 21.51 2.06
CA ALA A 22 -5.13 21.33 1.81
C ALA A 22 -5.45 20.27 0.75
N TYR A 23 -4.47 19.82 -0.04
CA TYR A 23 -4.62 18.90 -1.15
C TYR A 23 -3.89 17.57 -0.93
N LEU A 24 -4.32 16.57 -1.67
CA LEU A 24 -3.69 15.26 -1.80
C LEU A 24 -3.62 14.88 -3.27
N LEU A 25 -2.54 14.23 -3.69
CA LEU A 25 -2.47 13.57 -4.99
C LEU A 25 -3.09 12.18 -4.88
N VAL A 26 -4.12 11.92 -5.67
CA VAL A 26 -4.79 10.62 -5.76
C VAL A 26 -4.32 9.94 -7.03
N ASN A 27 -3.70 8.78 -6.88
CA ASN A 27 -3.33 7.94 -8.02
C ASN A 27 -4.49 6.97 -8.33
N PRO A 28 -5.13 7.07 -9.51
CA PRO A 28 -6.28 6.25 -9.87
C PRO A 28 -5.92 4.78 -10.16
N LEU A 29 -4.63 4.47 -10.36
CA LEU A 29 -4.16 3.12 -10.68
C LEU A 29 -3.61 2.36 -9.47
N GLN A 30 -3.66 2.95 -8.27
CA GLN A 30 -3.02 2.36 -7.09
C GLN A 30 -3.95 1.44 -6.28
N GLY A 31 -5.27 1.58 -6.45
CA GLY A 31 -6.25 0.81 -5.68
C GLY A 31 -6.42 1.29 -4.22
N LYS A 32 -5.88 2.45 -3.86
CA LYS A 32 -5.98 3.00 -2.50
C LYS A 32 -7.23 3.85 -2.28
N HIS A 33 -7.59 4.67 -3.26
CA HIS A 33 -8.69 5.61 -3.17
C HIS A 33 -9.74 5.40 -4.27
N ILE A 34 -9.36 4.70 -5.32
CA ILE A 34 -10.19 4.41 -6.49
C ILE A 34 -10.01 2.92 -6.82
N PRO A 35 -11.09 2.15 -6.96
CA PRO A 35 -11.01 0.76 -7.39
C PRO A 35 -10.37 0.61 -8.77
N VAL A 36 -9.50 -0.36 -8.92
CA VAL A 36 -8.71 -0.55 -10.15
C VAL A 36 -8.67 -2.03 -10.54
N SER A 37 -8.41 -2.37 -11.82
CA SER A 37 -8.04 -3.74 -12.18
C SER A 37 -6.74 -4.13 -11.50
N PRO A 38 -6.66 -5.30 -10.82
CA PRO A 38 -5.42 -5.76 -10.18
C PRO A 38 -4.23 -5.80 -11.14
N GLY A 39 -4.45 -6.30 -12.36
CA GLY A 39 -3.42 -6.34 -13.40
C GLY A 39 -2.94 -4.95 -13.82
N ALA A 40 -3.84 -3.96 -13.92
CA ALA A 40 -3.46 -2.58 -14.22
C ALA A 40 -2.64 -1.94 -13.09
N ALA A 41 -3.03 -2.18 -11.82
CA ALA A 41 -2.27 -1.70 -10.67
C ALA A 41 -0.85 -2.29 -10.63
N LEU A 42 -0.73 -3.61 -10.76
CA LEU A 42 0.58 -4.29 -10.77
C LEU A 42 1.42 -3.92 -11.99
N SER A 43 0.81 -3.67 -13.16
CA SER A 43 1.52 -3.18 -14.34
C SER A 43 2.10 -1.79 -14.11
N MET A 44 1.34 -0.87 -13.50
CA MET A 44 1.80 0.48 -13.18
C MET A 44 2.91 0.45 -12.13
N MET A 45 2.74 -0.29 -11.04
CA MET A 45 3.77 -0.44 -10.01
C MET A 45 5.03 -1.12 -10.56
N GLY A 46 4.85 -2.14 -11.40
CA GLY A 46 5.93 -2.87 -12.05
C GLY A 46 6.76 -2.02 -13.02
N ALA A 47 6.16 -1.02 -13.67
CA ALA A 47 6.90 -0.10 -14.53
C ALA A 47 7.97 0.69 -13.77
N LEU A 48 7.74 0.99 -12.47
CA LEU A 48 8.78 1.54 -11.59
C LEU A 48 9.93 0.54 -11.43
N GLY A 49 9.64 -0.74 -11.27
CA GLY A 49 10.66 -1.80 -11.18
C GLY A 49 11.48 -1.97 -12.45
N GLU A 50 10.86 -1.91 -13.61
CA GLU A 50 11.56 -1.92 -14.91
C GLU A 50 12.53 -0.74 -15.02
N LYS A 51 12.10 0.46 -14.59
CA LYS A 51 12.94 1.65 -14.57
C LYS A 51 14.09 1.52 -13.56
N LEU A 52 13.84 1.00 -12.37
CA LEU A 52 14.86 0.71 -11.36
C LEU A 52 15.93 -0.27 -11.89
N ALA A 53 15.51 -1.33 -12.57
CA ALA A 53 16.42 -2.32 -13.16
C ALA A 53 17.38 -1.73 -14.20
N LEU A 54 16.93 -0.71 -14.94
CA LEU A 54 17.73 -0.01 -15.94
C LEU A 54 18.69 0.99 -15.30
N GLU A 55 18.18 1.81 -14.38
CA GLU A 55 18.95 2.92 -13.82
C GLU A 55 19.92 2.46 -12.71
N GLN A 56 19.59 1.39 -11.98
CA GLN A 56 20.44 0.82 -10.92
C GLN A 56 20.41 -0.71 -10.93
N PRO A 57 21.18 -1.34 -11.84
CA PRO A 57 21.10 -2.81 -12.01
C PRO A 57 21.59 -3.65 -10.84
N GLY A 58 22.14 -3.07 -9.78
CA GLY A 58 22.67 -3.78 -8.61
C GLY A 58 21.70 -4.00 -7.45
N ILE A 59 20.50 -3.41 -7.48
CA ILE A 59 19.54 -3.48 -6.36
C ILE A 59 19.18 -4.93 -6.05
N ASP A 60 19.42 -5.36 -4.79
CA ASP A 60 19.07 -6.67 -4.27
C ASP A 60 18.44 -6.61 -2.86
N LEU A 61 18.22 -5.39 -2.36
CA LEU A 61 17.42 -5.11 -1.16
C LEU A 61 16.45 -3.96 -1.44
N VAL A 62 15.16 -4.15 -1.16
CA VAL A 62 14.13 -3.14 -1.33
C VAL A 62 13.41 -2.91 -0.01
N ILE A 63 13.31 -1.63 0.39
CA ILE A 63 12.62 -1.17 1.59
C ILE A 63 11.41 -0.33 1.18
N GLY A 64 10.19 -0.82 1.45
CA GLY A 64 8.95 -0.12 1.19
C GLY A 64 8.48 0.72 2.38
N PHE A 65 7.83 1.86 2.13
CA PHE A 65 7.32 2.72 3.19
C PHE A 65 5.81 2.57 3.37
N ALA A 66 5.39 2.25 4.60
CA ALA A 66 3.98 2.17 4.94
C ALA A 66 3.29 3.56 4.90
N GLU A 67 2.04 3.61 4.53
CA GLU A 67 1.08 2.53 4.34
C GLU A 67 1.10 1.99 2.90
N THR A 68 1.05 2.86 1.93
CA THR A 68 0.71 2.55 0.54
C THR A 68 1.85 1.95 -0.25
N ALA A 69 3.08 2.38 0.05
CA ALA A 69 4.21 1.88 -0.71
C ALA A 69 4.63 0.45 -0.34
N THR A 70 3.95 -0.22 0.60
CA THR A 70 4.15 -1.64 0.84
C THR A 70 3.91 -2.47 -0.43
N ALA A 71 2.77 -2.26 -1.10
CA ALA A 71 2.48 -2.96 -2.34
C ALA A 71 3.32 -2.42 -3.53
N VAL A 72 3.51 -1.10 -3.61
CA VAL A 72 4.29 -0.47 -4.68
C VAL A 72 5.71 -0.99 -4.72
N ALA A 73 6.38 -1.02 -3.57
CA ALA A 73 7.76 -1.46 -3.45
C ALA A 73 7.94 -2.95 -3.80
N ALA A 74 7.06 -3.81 -3.28
CA ALA A 74 7.11 -5.24 -3.59
C ALA A 74 6.81 -5.53 -5.06
N ALA A 75 5.78 -4.90 -5.64
CA ALA A 75 5.45 -5.08 -7.06
C ALA A 75 6.55 -4.53 -7.99
N ALA A 76 7.16 -3.38 -7.65
CA ALA A 76 8.31 -2.87 -8.38
C ALA A 76 9.49 -3.83 -8.28
N ALA A 77 9.82 -4.30 -7.08
CA ALA A 77 10.91 -5.25 -6.86
C ALA A 77 10.72 -6.56 -7.65
N ALA A 78 9.50 -7.08 -7.74
CA ALA A 78 9.17 -8.26 -8.53
C ALA A 78 9.47 -8.09 -10.03
N ARG A 79 9.37 -6.86 -10.56
CA ARG A 79 9.59 -6.55 -11.96
C ARG A 79 11.03 -6.15 -12.31
N MET A 80 11.94 -6.08 -11.33
CA MET A 80 13.37 -5.85 -11.61
C MET A 80 14.05 -7.03 -12.30
N GLY A 81 13.37 -8.19 -12.40
CA GLY A 81 13.86 -9.37 -13.13
C GLY A 81 15.03 -10.10 -12.44
N ARG A 82 15.17 -9.93 -11.13
CA ARG A 82 16.18 -10.61 -10.31
C ARG A 82 15.68 -10.88 -8.91
N PRO A 83 16.18 -11.91 -8.23
CA PRO A 83 15.90 -12.14 -6.81
C PRO A 83 16.37 -10.97 -5.96
N CYS A 84 15.54 -10.57 -5.00
CA CYS A 84 15.88 -9.55 -4.01
C CYS A 84 15.21 -9.85 -2.68
N HIS A 85 15.76 -9.28 -1.61
CA HIS A 85 15.11 -9.21 -0.31
C HIS A 85 14.17 -8.02 -0.27
N TYR A 86 13.06 -8.21 0.39
CA TYR A 86 12.04 -7.18 0.57
C TYR A 86 11.64 -7.06 2.04
N ILE A 87 11.54 -5.84 2.52
CA ILE A 87 11.01 -5.48 3.84
C ILE A 87 10.26 -4.17 3.71
N HIS A 88 9.27 -3.96 4.57
CA HIS A 88 8.63 -2.64 4.64
C HIS A 88 8.53 -2.11 6.07
N THR A 89 8.46 -0.79 6.20
CA THR A 89 8.14 -0.14 7.44
C THR A 89 6.71 -0.47 7.87
N THR A 90 6.44 -0.34 9.16
CA THR A 90 5.09 -0.53 9.69
C THR A 90 4.69 0.59 10.62
N ARG A 91 3.41 0.89 10.66
CA ARG A 91 2.78 1.79 11.63
C ARG A 91 2.10 1.03 12.75
N GLU A 92 2.14 -0.30 12.69
CA GLU A 92 1.52 -1.16 13.70
C GLU A 92 2.38 -1.18 14.97
N PRO A 93 1.74 -1.22 16.16
CA PRO A 93 2.45 -1.29 17.42
C PRO A 93 3.34 -2.54 17.47
N GLY A 94 4.51 -2.38 18.11
CA GLY A 94 5.59 -3.33 18.03
C GLY A 94 5.25 -4.72 18.53
N THR A 95 5.71 -5.69 17.77
CA THR A 95 6.05 -7.03 18.22
C THR A 95 7.49 -7.02 18.72
N SER A 96 7.89 -8.03 19.49
CA SER A 96 9.24 -8.21 20.03
C SER A 96 10.34 -8.06 18.96
N GLY A 97 11.45 -7.43 19.29
CA GLY A 97 12.65 -7.32 18.46
C GLY A 97 13.19 -5.90 18.31
N GLU A 98 14.47 -5.82 17.91
CA GLU A 98 15.14 -4.53 17.65
C GLU A 98 14.51 -3.85 16.42
N SER A 99 14.14 -2.59 16.54
CA SER A 99 13.59 -1.78 15.46
C SER A 99 14.14 -0.35 15.51
N VAL A 100 14.16 0.30 14.37
CA VAL A 100 14.34 1.76 14.28
C VAL A 100 12.98 2.43 14.09
N GLU A 101 12.84 3.60 14.71
CA GLU A 101 11.64 4.41 14.64
C GLU A 101 11.92 5.69 13.85
N PHE A 102 11.07 5.96 12.88
CA PHE A 102 11.12 7.20 12.12
C PHE A 102 10.02 8.13 12.62
N ARG A 103 10.40 9.36 12.97
CA ARG A 103 9.47 10.41 13.43
C ARG A 103 9.41 11.50 12.38
N GLU A 104 8.22 12.02 12.11
CA GLU A 104 8.11 13.30 11.42
C GLU A 104 8.41 14.44 12.38
N GLU A 105 9.14 15.48 11.93
CA GLU A 105 9.62 16.59 12.74
C GLU A 105 8.55 17.34 13.55
N HIS A 106 7.27 17.12 13.26
CA HIS A 106 6.14 17.83 13.86
C HIS A 106 5.10 16.90 14.50
N SER A 107 5.42 15.61 14.65
CA SER A 107 4.59 14.62 15.34
C SER A 107 5.27 14.13 16.60
N HIS A 108 4.51 14.05 17.71
CA HIS A 108 5.00 13.47 18.96
C HIS A 108 4.86 11.93 18.97
N ALA A 109 4.18 11.36 17.96
CA ALA A 109 3.98 9.92 17.83
C ALA A 109 5.03 9.29 16.91
N VAL A 110 5.41 8.05 17.19
CA VAL A 110 6.19 7.21 16.29
C VAL A 110 5.32 6.90 15.07
N GLU A 111 5.77 7.35 13.89
CA GLU A 111 4.94 7.22 12.69
C GLU A 111 5.21 5.95 11.92
N GLN A 112 6.47 5.51 11.91
CA GLN A 112 6.87 4.29 11.21
C GLN A 112 8.00 3.60 11.96
N ARG A 113 8.01 2.26 11.88
CA ARG A 113 9.05 1.39 12.43
C ARG A 113 9.60 0.48 11.35
N LEU A 114 10.86 0.11 11.46
CA LEU A 114 11.49 -0.88 10.62
C LEU A 114 12.28 -1.87 11.48
N ARG A 115 11.99 -3.15 11.34
CA ARG A 115 12.62 -4.21 12.13
C ARG A 115 14.02 -4.49 11.62
N LEU A 116 15.00 -4.63 12.53
CA LEU A 116 16.42 -4.72 12.18
C LEU A 116 16.95 -6.15 12.12
N SER A 117 16.28 -7.12 12.70
CA SER A 117 16.80 -8.49 12.87
C SER A 117 17.28 -9.13 11.57
N ARG A 118 16.47 -9.06 10.51
CA ARG A 118 16.86 -9.53 9.16
C ARG A 118 17.47 -8.43 8.31
N LEU A 119 17.07 -7.18 8.52
CA LEU A 119 17.51 -6.06 7.72
C LEU A 119 19.00 -5.79 7.85
N ARG A 120 19.55 -5.79 9.07
CA ARG A 120 20.98 -5.51 9.32
C ARG A 120 21.90 -6.43 8.51
N PRO A 121 21.82 -7.77 8.60
CA PRO A 121 22.63 -8.66 7.77
C PRO A 121 22.37 -8.54 6.26
N TRP A 122 21.18 -8.11 5.85
CA TRP A 122 20.91 -7.85 4.43
C TRP A 122 21.58 -6.57 3.94
N ILE A 123 21.55 -5.48 4.72
CA ILE A 123 22.29 -4.25 4.40
C ILE A 123 23.78 -4.54 4.24
N ASP A 124 24.37 -5.34 5.15
CA ASP A 124 25.80 -5.67 5.09
C ASP A 124 26.19 -6.37 3.78
N ARG A 125 25.32 -7.24 3.24
CA ARG A 125 25.54 -8.03 2.04
C ARG A 125 25.03 -7.37 0.77
N ALA A 126 24.16 -6.39 0.87
CA ALA A 126 23.54 -5.75 -0.29
C ALA A 126 24.58 -5.10 -1.20
N ARG A 127 24.37 -5.24 -2.51
CA ARG A 127 25.16 -4.52 -3.53
C ARG A 127 24.63 -3.13 -3.77
N ALA A 128 23.31 -2.95 -3.78
CA ALA A 128 22.61 -1.67 -3.81
C ALA A 128 21.23 -1.82 -3.19
N ILE A 129 20.71 -0.72 -2.63
CA ILE A 129 19.48 -0.70 -1.86
C ILE A 129 18.50 0.30 -2.48
N ALA A 130 17.23 -0.09 -2.64
CA ALA A 130 16.16 0.84 -3.00
C ALA A 130 15.25 1.13 -1.79
N LEU A 131 14.95 2.41 -1.59
CA LEU A 131 13.93 2.89 -0.66
C LEU A 131 12.77 3.43 -1.49
N VAL A 132 11.57 2.86 -1.31
CA VAL A 132 10.44 3.11 -2.21
C VAL A 132 9.25 3.66 -1.44
N ASP A 133 8.76 4.83 -1.87
CA ASP A 133 7.51 5.42 -1.41
C ASP A 133 6.52 5.59 -2.58
N ASP A 134 5.27 5.87 -2.32
CA ASP A 134 4.29 6.12 -3.38
C ASP A 134 4.39 7.56 -3.92
N GLU A 135 4.63 8.54 -3.06
CA GLU A 135 4.85 9.96 -3.42
C GLU A 135 6.06 10.53 -2.65
N LEU A 136 7.02 11.06 -3.35
CA LEU A 136 8.09 11.87 -2.78
C LEU A 136 7.71 13.36 -2.87
N SER A 137 7.25 13.95 -1.78
CA SER A 137 6.91 15.38 -1.73
C SER A 137 8.15 16.24 -1.42
N THR A 138 8.42 16.51 -0.15
CA THR A 138 9.60 17.27 0.29
C THR A 138 10.86 16.41 0.47
N GLY A 139 10.73 15.10 0.49
CA GLY A 139 11.82 14.17 0.78
C GLY A 139 12.20 14.03 2.25
N ARG A 140 11.60 14.80 3.15
CA ARG A 140 11.99 14.83 4.58
C ARG A 140 11.87 13.47 5.26
N THR A 141 10.76 12.76 5.06
CA THR A 141 10.58 11.40 5.60
C THR A 141 11.71 10.48 5.17
N MET A 142 12.10 10.56 3.90
CA MET A 142 13.16 9.74 3.35
C MET A 142 14.55 10.13 3.91
N VAL A 143 14.82 11.43 4.07
CA VAL A 143 16.05 11.92 4.72
C VAL A 143 16.14 11.38 6.15
N ASN A 144 15.06 11.49 6.93
CA ASN A 144 15.03 10.99 8.30
C ASN A 144 15.25 9.47 8.35
N ALA A 145 14.59 8.73 7.47
CA ALA A 145 14.75 7.27 7.38
C ALA A 145 16.19 6.87 7.05
N ILE A 146 16.81 7.48 6.04
CA ILE A 146 18.19 7.19 5.64
C ILE A 146 19.18 7.52 6.78
N ARG A 147 19.02 8.66 7.46
CA ARG A 147 19.86 9.03 8.60
C ARG A 147 19.72 8.04 9.74
N THR A 148 18.49 7.73 10.16
CA THR A 148 18.23 6.79 11.24
C THR A 148 18.76 5.39 10.92
N LEU A 149 18.60 4.93 9.67
CA LEU A 149 19.21 3.69 9.19
C LEU A 149 20.75 3.78 9.21
N GLY A 150 21.33 4.91 8.84
CA GLY A 150 22.78 5.14 8.87
C GLY A 150 23.39 5.11 10.28
N GLU A 151 22.61 5.50 11.29
CA GLU A 151 22.99 5.40 12.70
C GLU A 151 22.88 3.95 13.21
N ALA A 152 21.79 3.26 12.88
CA ALA A 152 21.53 1.89 13.31
C ALA A 152 22.35 0.85 12.55
N CYS A 153 22.65 1.09 11.28
CA CYS A 153 23.34 0.18 10.36
C CYS A 153 24.39 0.97 9.55
N PRO A 154 25.56 1.31 10.14
CA PRO A 154 26.55 2.20 9.49
C PRO A 154 27.05 1.72 8.12
N SER A 155 27.03 0.41 7.83
CA SER A 155 27.41 -0.16 6.54
C SER A 155 26.56 0.32 5.37
N ILE A 156 25.33 0.83 5.62
CA ILE A 156 24.45 1.38 4.56
C ILE A 156 25.07 2.61 3.87
N ARG A 157 25.95 3.37 4.57
CA ARG A 157 26.65 4.53 3.99
C ARG A 157 27.59 4.17 2.85
N GLN A 158 28.01 2.91 2.78
CA GLN A 158 28.91 2.40 1.74
C GLN A 158 28.16 1.78 0.56
N LYS A 159 26.82 1.81 0.59
CA LYS A 159 25.99 1.20 -0.45
C LYS A 159 25.42 2.27 -1.37
N PRO A 160 25.38 2.03 -2.69
CA PRO A 160 24.58 2.82 -3.60
C PRO A 160 23.12 2.74 -3.18
N LEU A 161 22.49 3.90 -2.93
CA LEU A 161 21.08 3.99 -2.57
C LEU A 161 20.26 4.52 -3.76
N THR A 162 19.06 4.02 -3.91
CA THR A 162 18.07 4.55 -4.84
C THR A 162 16.81 4.90 -4.08
N VAL A 163 16.41 6.17 -4.12
CA VAL A 163 15.12 6.63 -3.60
C VAL A 163 14.14 6.68 -4.76
N ALA A 164 13.07 5.90 -4.66
CA ALA A 164 12.14 5.70 -5.75
C ALA A 164 10.68 5.97 -5.37
N SER A 165 9.87 6.42 -6.36
CA SER A 165 8.43 6.62 -6.16
C SER A 165 7.64 6.55 -7.47
N LEU A 166 6.32 6.41 -7.36
CA LEU A 166 5.45 6.58 -8.53
C LEU A 166 5.41 8.02 -8.97
N VAL A 167 5.32 8.95 -8.02
CA VAL A 167 5.31 10.40 -8.28
C VAL A 167 6.37 11.08 -7.43
N SER A 168 7.29 11.79 -8.07
CA SER A 168 8.27 12.64 -7.39
C SER A 168 7.93 14.12 -7.59
N ARG A 169 7.98 14.87 -6.50
CA ARG A 169 7.80 16.33 -6.46
C ARG A 169 9.05 17.05 -5.96
N LEU A 170 10.15 16.32 -5.86
CA LEU A 170 11.42 16.83 -5.36
C LEU A 170 11.94 17.96 -6.23
N GLY A 171 12.58 18.96 -5.62
CA GLY A 171 13.28 20.01 -6.32
C GLY A 171 14.62 19.55 -6.93
N PRO A 172 15.37 20.48 -7.52
CA PRO A 172 16.66 20.15 -8.18
C PRO A 172 17.76 19.69 -7.21
N ASP A 173 17.71 20.11 -5.96
CA ASP A 173 18.55 19.59 -4.86
C ASP A 173 17.66 18.89 -3.83
N PRO A 174 17.36 17.61 -4.06
CA PRO A 174 16.26 16.97 -3.34
C PRO A 174 16.56 16.64 -1.88
N MET A 175 17.84 16.41 -1.53
CA MET A 175 18.25 15.98 -0.20
C MET A 175 19.63 16.54 0.20
N PRO A 176 19.78 17.87 0.33
CA PRO A 176 21.10 18.48 0.60
C PRO A 176 21.72 17.99 1.90
N ALA A 177 20.92 17.57 2.85
CA ALA A 177 21.35 16.98 4.10
C ALA A 177 22.03 15.60 3.98
N LEU A 178 21.99 14.99 2.79
CA LEU A 178 22.59 13.71 2.44
C LEU A 178 23.53 13.83 1.23
N ALA A 179 24.12 15.02 1.02
CA ALA A 179 24.98 15.29 -0.14
C ALA A 179 26.25 14.42 -0.19
N ASP A 180 26.66 13.86 0.94
CA ASP A 180 27.79 12.94 1.10
C ASP A 180 27.41 11.45 0.87
N TRP A 181 26.15 11.17 0.50
CA TRP A 181 25.69 9.82 0.24
C TRP A 181 25.55 9.58 -1.28
N ASP A 182 25.83 8.36 -1.73
CA ASP A 182 25.58 7.95 -3.12
C ASP A 182 24.08 7.62 -3.29
N ILE A 183 23.27 8.63 -3.58
CA ILE A 183 21.81 8.51 -3.73
C ILE A 183 21.39 8.87 -5.15
N ARG A 184 20.64 7.97 -5.78
CA ARG A 184 19.93 8.19 -7.04
C ARG A 184 18.43 8.36 -6.79
N PHE A 185 17.77 9.10 -7.68
CA PHE A 185 16.32 9.34 -7.62
C PHE A 185 15.66 8.80 -8.89
N VAL A 186 14.66 7.93 -8.71
CA VAL A 186 13.91 7.30 -9.79
C VAL A 186 12.42 7.46 -9.54
N SER A 187 11.67 7.97 -10.53
CA SER A 187 10.22 8.05 -10.44
C SER A 187 9.57 7.77 -11.80
N LEU A 188 8.31 7.31 -11.79
CA LEU A 188 7.56 7.18 -13.04
C LEU A 188 7.22 8.55 -13.60
N VAL A 189 6.74 9.45 -12.74
CA VAL A 189 6.37 10.81 -13.07
C VAL A 189 7.10 11.76 -12.14
N HIS A 190 7.69 12.80 -12.72
CA HIS A 190 8.27 13.90 -11.96
C HIS A 190 7.46 15.17 -12.18
N ARG A 191 6.86 15.68 -11.12
CA ARG A 191 6.12 16.94 -11.12
C ARG A 191 6.59 17.82 -9.98
N PRO A 192 7.33 18.91 -10.26
CA PRO A 192 7.83 19.81 -9.24
C PRO A 192 6.75 20.28 -8.27
N MET A 193 7.17 20.65 -7.03
CA MET A 193 6.25 21.14 -6.01
C MET A 193 5.51 22.38 -6.51
N GLU A 194 4.19 22.27 -6.56
CA GLU A 194 3.26 23.36 -6.78
C GLU A 194 2.25 23.40 -5.63
N ASP A 195 1.77 24.57 -5.27
CA ASP A 195 0.69 24.69 -4.31
C ASP A 195 -0.66 24.60 -5.05
N TYR A 196 -1.35 23.50 -4.84
CA TYR A 196 -2.67 23.26 -5.41
C TYR A 196 -3.82 23.71 -4.50
N THR A 197 -3.56 24.48 -3.44
CA THR A 197 -4.59 24.90 -2.48
C THR A 197 -5.72 25.66 -3.16
N SER A 198 -5.40 26.61 -4.05
CA SER A 198 -6.41 27.35 -4.81
C SER A 198 -7.18 26.45 -5.78
N ALA A 199 -6.50 25.49 -6.42
CA ALA A 199 -7.14 24.56 -7.36
C ALA A 199 -8.16 23.65 -6.68
N VAL A 200 -7.89 23.21 -5.45
CA VAL A 200 -8.81 22.32 -4.71
C VAL A 200 -9.85 23.08 -3.88
N SER A 201 -9.63 24.38 -3.59
CA SER A 201 -10.56 25.18 -2.79
C SER A 201 -11.93 25.38 -3.46
N ARG A 202 -11.98 25.27 -4.79
CA ARG A 202 -13.22 25.31 -5.57
C ARG A 202 -14.17 24.15 -5.33
N TYR A 203 -13.66 23.02 -4.84
CA TYR A 203 -14.48 21.84 -4.61
C TYR A 203 -15.22 21.92 -3.27
N ALA A 204 -16.53 21.76 -3.32
CA ALA A 204 -17.34 21.55 -2.13
C ALA A 204 -17.17 20.12 -1.66
N ILE A 205 -16.71 19.96 -0.40
CA ILE A 205 -16.43 18.63 0.16
C ILE A 205 -17.11 18.45 1.51
N GLU A 206 -17.45 17.21 1.80
CA GLU A 206 -17.91 16.72 3.10
C GLU A 206 -16.93 15.66 3.64
N PRO A 207 -16.81 15.47 4.97
CA PRO A 207 -16.09 14.35 5.53
C PRO A 207 -16.71 13.01 5.11
N ALA A 208 -15.90 11.96 5.02
CA ALA A 208 -16.39 10.60 4.92
C ALA A 208 -17.25 10.28 6.16
N ARG A 209 -18.42 9.65 5.95
CA ARG A 209 -19.37 9.32 7.01
C ARG A 209 -19.16 7.91 7.54
N SER A 210 -19.60 7.63 8.76
CA SER A 210 -19.71 6.27 9.24
C SER A 210 -20.82 5.54 8.48
N PRO A 211 -20.64 4.25 8.16
CA PRO A 211 -21.72 3.46 7.58
C PRO A 211 -22.84 3.26 8.58
N GLU A 212 -24.08 3.06 8.11
CA GLU A 212 -25.26 2.93 8.93
C GLU A 212 -25.83 1.51 8.93
N GLY A 213 -26.42 1.10 10.04
CA GLY A 213 -27.15 -0.16 10.18
C GLY A 213 -26.25 -1.41 10.20
N LYS A 214 -26.87 -2.58 10.19
CA LYS A 214 -26.17 -3.88 10.23
C LYS A 214 -25.45 -4.13 8.90
N GLY A 215 -24.19 -4.60 8.95
CA GLY A 215 -23.44 -5.05 7.79
C GLY A 215 -23.97 -6.36 7.19
N LEU A 216 -23.38 -6.78 6.08
CA LEU A 216 -23.59 -8.09 5.47
C LEU A 216 -22.95 -9.16 6.37
N ASP A 217 -23.61 -10.31 6.46
CA ASP A 217 -22.97 -11.51 7.02
C ASP A 217 -21.85 -11.95 6.05
N TYR A 218 -20.80 -12.60 6.57
CA TYR A 218 -19.66 -13.01 5.76
C TYR A 218 -19.15 -14.39 6.15
N ASP A 219 -18.60 -15.10 5.15
CA ASP A 219 -17.88 -16.34 5.36
C ASP A 219 -16.40 -16.06 5.61
N GLU A 220 -15.74 -16.94 6.36
CA GLU A 220 -14.31 -16.84 6.63
C GLU A 220 -13.53 -17.96 5.91
N GLY A 221 -12.31 -17.62 5.50
CA GLY A 221 -11.32 -18.52 4.92
C GLY A 221 -9.93 -18.17 5.40
N VAL A 222 -8.99 -19.05 5.11
CA VAL A 222 -7.58 -18.89 5.48
C VAL A 222 -6.73 -18.90 4.23
N LEU A 223 -5.78 -17.96 4.12
CA LEU A 223 -4.70 -17.95 3.14
C LEU A 223 -3.46 -18.55 3.84
N PRO A 224 -3.07 -19.80 3.53
CA PRO A 224 -2.05 -20.51 4.30
C PRO A 224 -0.63 -20.06 3.89
N ILE A 225 -0.22 -18.89 4.38
CA ILE A 225 1.12 -18.34 4.19
C ILE A 225 1.81 -18.26 5.54
N SER A 226 2.31 -19.39 6.03
CA SER A 226 2.95 -19.41 7.34
C SER A 226 4.42 -18.98 7.30
N GLY A 227 4.85 -18.22 8.31
CA GLY A 227 6.25 -17.87 8.54
C GLY A 227 6.82 -16.75 7.65
N MET A 228 5.99 -16.11 6.82
CA MET A 228 6.40 -15.00 5.95
C MET A 228 5.65 -13.71 6.33
N ASP A 229 6.34 -12.80 7.00
CA ASP A 229 5.84 -11.43 7.28
C ASP A 229 6.81 -10.43 6.64
N ALA A 230 6.33 -9.66 5.69
CA ALA A 230 7.16 -8.66 5.01
C ALA A 230 7.61 -7.52 5.94
N ARG A 231 6.98 -7.34 7.11
CA ARG A 231 7.47 -6.44 8.17
C ARG A 231 8.74 -6.97 8.84
N ASP A 232 8.92 -8.30 8.85
CA ASP A 232 10.15 -8.96 9.33
C ASP A 232 11.17 -9.15 8.22
N GLY A 233 10.73 -8.97 6.99
CA GLY A 233 11.52 -9.18 5.79
C GLY A 233 11.39 -10.59 5.20
N VAL A 234 11.34 -10.64 3.88
CA VAL A 234 11.14 -11.85 3.08
C VAL A 234 12.11 -11.91 1.91
N GLY A 235 12.43 -13.12 1.43
CA GLY A 235 12.86 -13.32 0.07
C GLY A 235 11.66 -13.06 -0.84
N LEU A 236 11.77 -12.07 -1.74
CA LEU A 236 10.59 -11.64 -2.48
C LEU A 236 10.04 -12.71 -3.42
N PRO A 237 10.85 -13.43 -4.21
CA PRO A 237 10.35 -14.49 -5.07
C PRO A 237 9.61 -15.58 -4.28
N GLU A 238 10.18 -16.06 -3.18
CA GLU A 238 9.62 -17.10 -2.34
C GLU A 238 8.28 -16.66 -1.72
N TRP A 239 8.17 -15.41 -1.33
CA TRP A 239 6.93 -14.86 -0.79
C TRP A 239 5.83 -14.76 -1.85
N LEU A 240 6.15 -14.29 -3.07
CA LEU A 240 5.20 -14.21 -4.17
C LEU A 240 4.74 -15.59 -4.64
N ASP A 241 5.65 -16.55 -4.71
CA ASP A 241 5.31 -17.94 -5.04
C ASP A 241 4.39 -18.56 -3.98
N ALA A 242 4.66 -18.31 -2.70
CA ALA A 242 3.79 -18.75 -1.60
C ALA A 242 2.40 -18.13 -1.67
N LEU A 243 2.31 -16.82 -1.95
CA LEU A 243 1.04 -16.12 -2.16
C LEU A 243 0.23 -16.71 -3.32
N ALA A 244 0.89 -16.99 -4.45
CA ALA A 244 0.24 -17.61 -5.60
C ALA A 244 -0.23 -19.04 -5.29
N ALA A 245 0.65 -19.86 -4.72
CA ALA A 245 0.34 -21.26 -4.36
C ALA A 245 -0.80 -21.36 -3.32
N ALA A 246 -0.89 -20.40 -2.40
CA ALA A 246 -1.98 -20.35 -1.41
C ALA A 246 -3.30 -19.83 -2.01
N SER A 247 -3.22 -18.93 -3.00
CA SER A 247 -4.40 -18.33 -3.64
C SER A 247 -5.10 -19.28 -4.61
N ASP A 248 -4.35 -20.02 -5.41
CA ASP A 248 -4.89 -20.81 -6.51
C ASP A 248 -5.93 -21.85 -6.07
N PRO A 249 -5.70 -22.69 -5.02
CA PRO A 249 -6.71 -23.66 -4.57
C PRO A 249 -7.99 -23.01 -4.04
N LEU A 250 -7.86 -21.82 -3.39
CA LEU A 250 -9.02 -21.07 -2.91
C LEU A 250 -9.86 -20.55 -4.07
N LEU A 251 -9.21 -20.05 -5.12
CA LEU A 251 -9.87 -19.53 -6.31
C LEU A 251 -10.52 -20.65 -7.11
N GLU A 252 -9.87 -21.81 -7.27
CA GLU A 252 -10.41 -23.00 -7.90
C GLU A 252 -11.66 -23.50 -7.17
N GLY A 253 -11.61 -23.56 -5.84
CA GLY A 253 -12.78 -23.94 -5.02
C GLY A 253 -13.95 -22.96 -5.10
N MET A 254 -13.72 -21.73 -5.55
CA MET A 254 -14.75 -20.70 -5.71
C MET A 254 -15.21 -20.54 -7.18
N ALA A 255 -14.57 -21.16 -8.15
CA ALA A 255 -14.70 -20.88 -9.58
C ALA A 255 -16.15 -20.84 -10.10
N ASP A 256 -16.96 -21.87 -9.78
CA ASP A 256 -18.37 -21.93 -10.20
C ASP A 256 -19.19 -20.77 -9.61
N GLY A 257 -18.93 -20.43 -8.36
CA GLY A 257 -19.61 -19.32 -7.67
C GLY A 257 -19.21 -17.93 -8.17
N LEU A 258 -18.11 -17.81 -8.93
CA LEU A 258 -17.58 -16.54 -9.43
C LEU A 258 -17.98 -16.24 -10.88
N ARG A 259 -18.48 -17.22 -11.60
CA ARG A 259 -18.79 -17.10 -13.04
C ARG A 259 -19.72 -15.92 -13.33
N GLY A 260 -19.24 -15.00 -14.17
CA GLY A 260 -19.96 -13.80 -14.59
C GLY A 260 -20.12 -12.72 -13.53
N LYS A 261 -19.66 -12.94 -12.30
CA LYS A 261 -19.82 -11.98 -11.19
C LYS A 261 -18.82 -10.82 -11.28
N ARG A 262 -19.24 -9.70 -10.72
CA ARG A 262 -18.38 -8.56 -10.41
C ARG A 262 -17.79 -8.79 -9.04
N VAL A 263 -16.47 -8.94 -8.97
CA VAL A 263 -15.74 -9.21 -7.72
C VAL A 263 -14.86 -8.03 -7.38
N THR A 264 -14.90 -7.59 -6.11
CA THR A 264 -13.97 -6.63 -5.55
C THR A 264 -13.10 -7.30 -4.51
N VAL A 265 -11.79 -7.30 -4.71
CA VAL A 265 -10.82 -7.77 -3.72
C VAL A 265 -10.33 -6.57 -2.93
N LEU A 266 -10.36 -6.66 -1.60
CA LEU A 266 -10.00 -5.58 -0.69
C LEU A 266 -8.79 -5.97 0.15
N GLY A 267 -7.74 -5.12 0.15
CA GLY A 267 -6.67 -5.18 1.13
C GLY A 267 -6.96 -4.30 2.34
N THR A 268 -6.32 -4.58 3.47
CA THR A 268 -6.50 -3.79 4.70
C THR A 268 -5.22 -3.04 5.07
N GLU A 269 -5.28 -1.70 5.03
CA GLU A 269 -4.17 -0.80 5.41
C GLU A 269 -2.82 -1.21 4.78
N GLU A 270 -1.86 -1.73 5.55
CA GLU A 270 -0.55 -2.17 5.04
C GLU A 270 -0.61 -3.50 4.26
N CYS A 271 -1.65 -4.31 4.47
CA CYS A 271 -1.83 -5.61 3.81
C CYS A 271 -2.48 -5.43 2.42
N MET A 272 -1.78 -4.78 1.49
CA MET A 272 -2.28 -4.53 0.13
C MET A 272 -1.82 -5.58 -0.88
N LEU A 273 -0.53 -5.99 -0.82
CA LEU A 273 0.04 -6.87 -1.84
C LEU A 273 -0.63 -8.24 -1.92
N PRO A 274 -0.94 -8.93 -0.81
CA PRO A 274 -1.65 -10.22 -0.87
C PRO A 274 -3.00 -10.11 -1.59
N GLY A 275 -3.77 -9.05 -1.31
CA GLY A 275 -5.01 -8.77 -2.01
C GLY A 275 -4.82 -8.48 -3.51
N LEU A 276 -3.76 -7.76 -3.88
CA LEU A 276 -3.42 -7.50 -5.28
C LEU A 276 -3.02 -8.78 -6.02
N VAL A 277 -2.20 -9.63 -5.41
CA VAL A 277 -1.80 -10.93 -5.99
C VAL A 277 -3.01 -11.84 -6.16
N PHE A 278 -3.83 -11.98 -5.11
CA PHE A 278 -5.06 -12.78 -5.16
C PHE A 278 -6.02 -12.27 -6.27
N GLY A 279 -6.24 -10.97 -6.33
CA GLY A 279 -7.08 -10.34 -7.35
C GLY A 279 -6.53 -10.53 -8.77
N GLN A 280 -5.23 -10.41 -8.96
CA GLN A 280 -4.58 -10.61 -10.26
C GLN A 280 -4.67 -12.09 -10.70
N ARG A 281 -4.51 -13.04 -9.77
CA ARG A 281 -4.72 -14.47 -10.06
C ARG A 281 -6.16 -14.72 -10.51
N LEU A 282 -7.14 -14.19 -9.77
CA LEU A 282 -8.55 -14.28 -10.13
C LEU A 282 -8.84 -13.69 -11.51
N GLU A 283 -8.28 -12.52 -11.81
CA GLU A 283 -8.42 -11.86 -13.12
C GLU A 283 -7.81 -12.71 -14.25
N ALA A 284 -6.61 -13.26 -14.01
CA ALA A 284 -5.90 -14.10 -14.98
C ALA A 284 -6.59 -15.45 -15.27
N MET A 285 -7.21 -16.07 -14.25
CA MET A 285 -7.97 -17.30 -14.41
C MET A 285 -9.28 -17.11 -15.17
N GLY A 286 -9.77 -15.87 -15.28
CA GLY A 286 -11.01 -15.57 -16.02
C GLY A 286 -12.28 -16.13 -15.39
N TYR A 287 -12.27 -16.47 -14.09
CA TYR A 287 -13.44 -17.04 -13.41
C TYR A 287 -14.55 -16.01 -13.20
N ALA A 288 -14.17 -14.75 -12.93
CA ALA A 288 -15.12 -13.66 -12.72
C ALA A 288 -15.37 -12.84 -13.98
N GLY A 289 -16.54 -12.23 -14.09
CA GLY A 289 -16.87 -11.35 -15.21
C GLY A 289 -16.13 -10.00 -15.14
N ARG A 290 -15.83 -9.52 -13.93
CA ARG A 290 -15.03 -8.31 -13.68
C ARG A 290 -14.35 -8.42 -12.31
N VAL A 291 -13.07 -8.09 -12.25
CA VAL A 291 -12.31 -8.02 -10.99
C VAL A 291 -11.86 -6.58 -10.74
N ARG A 292 -12.03 -6.11 -9.52
CA ARG A 292 -11.46 -4.85 -9.00
C ARG A 292 -10.64 -5.12 -7.75
N PHE A 293 -9.60 -4.34 -7.58
CA PHE A 293 -8.84 -4.26 -6.33
C PHE A 293 -9.07 -2.90 -5.68
N HIS A 294 -9.16 -2.89 -4.37
CA HIS A 294 -9.23 -1.69 -3.55
C HIS A 294 -8.61 -1.94 -2.18
N ALA A 295 -8.36 -0.87 -1.38
CA ALA A 295 -7.82 -1.01 -0.03
C ALA A 295 -8.43 0.01 0.93
N THR A 296 -8.47 -0.34 2.22
CA THR A 296 -8.70 0.65 3.28
C THR A 296 -7.47 1.52 3.48
N THR A 297 -7.65 2.74 3.98
CA THR A 297 -6.55 3.72 4.11
C THR A 297 -6.77 4.63 5.31
N ARG A 298 -5.68 5.19 5.84
CA ARG A 298 -5.70 6.19 6.92
C ARG A 298 -5.85 7.64 6.44
N SER A 299 -5.91 7.88 5.13
CA SER A 299 -5.95 9.23 4.56
C SER A 299 -7.34 9.85 4.66
N PRO A 300 -7.57 10.93 5.46
CA PRO A 300 -8.84 11.62 5.55
C PRO A 300 -9.03 12.56 4.35
N ILE A 301 -9.76 12.12 3.33
CA ILE A 301 -10.04 12.88 2.11
C ILE A 301 -11.50 13.32 2.13
N GLY A 302 -11.76 14.55 1.68
CA GLY A 302 -13.11 15.03 1.49
C GLY A 302 -13.81 14.32 0.33
N VAL A 303 -15.10 14.09 0.50
CA VAL A 303 -16.00 13.54 -0.52
C VAL A 303 -16.67 14.71 -1.22
N GLY A 304 -16.64 14.78 -2.55
CA GLY A 304 -17.22 15.87 -3.32
C GLY A 304 -18.00 15.38 -4.53
N ARG A 305 -18.98 16.17 -4.96
CA ARG A 305 -19.82 15.87 -6.12
C ARG A 305 -19.49 16.67 -7.37
N ASP A 306 -18.60 17.63 -7.24
CA ASP A 306 -18.20 18.51 -8.35
C ASP A 306 -17.61 17.71 -9.51
N GLU A 307 -17.85 18.15 -10.74
CA GLU A 307 -17.31 17.49 -11.92
C GLU A 307 -15.77 17.43 -11.87
N GLY A 308 -15.21 16.30 -12.23
CA GLY A 308 -13.76 16.05 -12.22
C GLY A 308 -13.15 15.79 -10.83
N TYR A 309 -13.91 15.91 -9.73
CA TYR A 309 -13.40 15.58 -8.40
C TYR A 309 -13.29 14.05 -8.22
N PRO A 310 -12.15 13.51 -7.75
CA PRO A 310 -11.89 12.07 -7.82
C PRO A 310 -12.58 11.23 -6.72
N ILE A 311 -12.98 11.83 -5.59
CA ILE A 311 -13.54 11.10 -4.44
C ILE A 311 -15.04 11.40 -4.32
N ARG A 312 -15.86 10.47 -4.81
CA ARG A 312 -17.32 10.65 -4.96
C ARG A 312 -18.13 10.06 -3.79
N ALA A 313 -17.56 9.08 -3.10
CA ALA A 313 -18.14 8.44 -1.94
C ALA A 313 -17.03 8.09 -0.94
N GLY A 314 -17.35 8.00 0.34
CA GLY A 314 -16.37 7.64 1.36
C GLY A 314 -17.01 7.25 2.66
N TRP A 315 -16.45 6.24 3.30
CA TRP A 315 -16.86 5.74 4.59
C TRP A 315 -15.70 5.80 5.58
N ARG A 316 -16.03 6.20 6.80
CA ARG A 316 -15.14 6.20 7.96
C ARG A 316 -15.34 4.88 8.70
N LEU A 317 -14.27 4.13 8.90
CA LEU A 317 -14.26 2.79 9.47
C LEU A 317 -13.35 2.74 10.71
N ARG A 318 -13.53 1.75 11.55
CA ARG A 318 -12.53 1.32 12.53
C ARG A 318 -11.38 0.61 11.82
N SER A 319 -10.16 0.68 12.40
CA SER A 319 -8.99 -0.02 11.87
C SER A 319 -9.05 -1.52 12.17
N PHE A 320 -8.50 -2.32 11.26
CA PHE A 320 -8.33 -3.76 11.45
C PHE A 320 -7.25 -4.12 12.48
N TYR A 321 -6.39 -3.18 12.84
CA TYR A 321 -5.20 -3.43 13.67
C TYR A 321 -5.22 -2.69 15.00
N ASP A 322 -6.05 -1.67 15.15
CA ASP A 322 -6.08 -0.81 16.33
C ASP A 322 -7.49 -0.24 16.52
N ALA A 323 -8.18 -0.68 17.57
CA ALA A 323 -9.56 -0.28 17.86
C ALA A 323 -9.74 1.24 18.10
N GLY A 324 -8.67 1.95 18.49
CA GLY A 324 -8.68 3.40 18.70
C GLY A 324 -8.44 4.22 17.43
N ARG A 325 -8.08 3.56 16.33
CA ARG A 325 -7.71 4.23 15.10
C ARG A 325 -8.84 4.22 14.07
N VAL A 326 -8.91 5.33 13.33
CA VAL A 326 -9.84 5.49 12.21
C VAL A 326 -9.15 5.20 10.89
N THR A 327 -9.84 4.47 10.03
CA THR A 327 -9.49 4.26 8.63
C THR A 327 -10.65 4.68 7.72
N TYR A 328 -10.43 4.63 6.43
CA TYR A 328 -11.40 5.04 5.42
C TYR A 328 -11.40 4.07 4.26
N ILE A 329 -12.52 4.01 3.56
CA ILE A 329 -12.60 3.43 2.23
C ILE A 329 -13.40 4.37 1.33
N TYR A 330 -12.96 4.53 0.09
CA TYR A 330 -13.53 5.50 -0.84
C TYR A 330 -14.05 4.83 -2.09
N ASN A 331 -15.00 5.48 -2.79
CA ASN A 331 -15.44 5.08 -4.12
C ASN A 331 -15.76 3.59 -4.29
N LEU A 332 -16.31 2.95 -3.24
CA LEU A 332 -16.79 1.57 -3.38
C LEU A 332 -17.79 1.47 -4.54
N GLU A 333 -17.59 0.49 -5.38
CA GLU A 333 -18.51 0.16 -6.49
C GLU A 333 -19.43 -1.01 -6.08
N ALA A 334 -20.63 -1.03 -6.62
CA ALA A 334 -21.51 -2.18 -6.46
C ALA A 334 -20.88 -3.45 -7.06
N CYS A 335 -20.85 -4.52 -6.28
CA CYS A 335 -20.28 -5.81 -6.67
C CYS A 335 -21.18 -6.97 -6.22
N ASP A 336 -20.98 -8.13 -6.81
CA ASP A 336 -21.73 -9.33 -6.44
C ASP A 336 -21.04 -10.06 -5.28
N LEU A 337 -19.72 -9.91 -5.17
CA LEU A 337 -18.91 -10.44 -4.07
C LEU A 337 -17.73 -9.51 -3.74
N ALA A 338 -17.55 -9.18 -2.48
CA ALA A 338 -16.32 -8.59 -1.95
C ALA A 338 -15.50 -9.66 -1.22
N ILE A 339 -14.21 -9.74 -1.53
CA ILE A 339 -13.24 -10.63 -0.87
C ILE A 339 -12.26 -9.75 -0.12
N VAL A 340 -12.30 -9.81 1.20
CA VAL A 340 -11.40 -9.03 2.09
C VAL A 340 -10.19 -9.89 2.43
N ILE A 341 -9.00 -9.45 2.08
CA ILE A 341 -7.74 -10.10 2.43
C ILE A 341 -7.09 -9.29 3.54
N THR A 342 -6.76 -9.93 4.65
CA THR A 342 -6.17 -9.27 5.82
C THR A 342 -5.15 -10.17 6.50
N ASP A 343 -4.16 -9.56 7.10
CA ASP A 343 -3.19 -10.19 8.00
C ASP A 343 -3.44 -9.80 9.47
N SER A 344 -4.57 -9.15 9.76
CA SER A 344 -4.98 -8.80 11.12
C SER A 344 -5.32 -10.04 11.96
N ARG A 345 -5.25 -9.90 13.28
CA ARG A 345 -5.61 -10.98 14.22
C ARG A 345 -7.11 -11.21 14.24
N ASP A 346 -7.53 -12.40 14.67
CA ASP A 346 -8.93 -12.63 15.02
C ASP A 346 -9.22 -12.08 16.42
N ASP A 347 -9.48 -10.80 16.49
CA ASP A 347 -9.74 -10.07 17.73
C ASP A 347 -10.91 -9.10 17.62
N ALA A 348 -11.18 -8.38 18.69
CA ALA A 348 -12.28 -7.42 18.77
C ALA A 348 -12.10 -6.25 17.78
N ALA A 349 -10.86 -5.83 17.49
CA ALA A 349 -10.59 -4.75 16.55
C ALA A 349 -10.97 -5.16 15.12
N THR A 350 -10.53 -6.33 14.67
CA THR A 350 -10.89 -6.89 13.36
C THR A 350 -12.39 -7.10 13.22
N LYS A 351 -13.07 -7.64 14.24
CA LYS A 351 -14.54 -7.83 14.21
C LYS A 351 -15.26 -6.50 14.05
N ALA A 352 -14.86 -5.50 14.82
CA ALA A 352 -15.43 -4.16 14.74
C ALA A 352 -15.18 -3.49 13.37
N ALA A 353 -13.97 -3.65 12.81
CA ALA A 353 -13.64 -3.15 11.47
C ALA A 353 -14.46 -3.85 10.38
N MET A 354 -14.66 -5.17 10.49
CA MET A 354 -15.52 -5.93 9.56
C MET A 354 -16.99 -5.52 9.64
N GLU A 355 -17.52 -5.21 10.83
CA GLU A 355 -18.89 -4.66 10.97
C GLU A 355 -19.03 -3.37 10.16
N ASP A 356 -18.10 -2.42 10.32
CA ASP A 356 -18.12 -1.15 9.58
C ASP A 356 -17.93 -1.40 8.06
N LEU A 357 -16.96 -2.23 7.66
CA LEU A 357 -16.67 -2.49 6.25
C LEU A 357 -17.84 -3.19 5.55
N THR A 358 -18.46 -4.18 6.19
CA THR A 358 -19.61 -4.90 5.60
C THR A 358 -20.86 -4.02 5.51
N ALA A 359 -21.03 -3.07 6.44
CA ALA A 359 -22.09 -2.07 6.35
C ALA A 359 -21.84 -1.09 5.18
N ALA A 360 -20.59 -0.61 5.02
CA ALA A 360 -20.20 0.24 3.88
C ALA A 360 -20.38 -0.48 2.53
N LEU A 361 -19.99 -1.75 2.45
CA LEU A 361 -20.17 -2.59 1.26
C LEU A 361 -21.65 -2.79 0.92
N ARG A 362 -22.51 -3.05 1.91
CA ARG A 362 -23.95 -3.13 1.71
C ARG A 362 -24.53 -1.83 1.15
N GLU A 363 -24.13 -0.69 1.71
CA GLU A 363 -24.58 0.63 1.22
C GLU A 363 -24.10 0.91 -0.21
N ALA A 364 -22.92 0.41 -0.58
CA ALA A 364 -22.38 0.51 -1.93
C ALA A 364 -23.05 -0.46 -2.92
N GLY A 365 -23.92 -1.36 -2.44
CA GLY A 365 -24.64 -2.33 -3.29
C GLY A 365 -23.86 -3.63 -3.54
N CYS A 366 -23.04 -4.05 -2.59
CA CYS A 366 -22.39 -5.36 -2.62
C CYS A 366 -23.38 -6.46 -2.19
N GLY A 367 -23.36 -7.64 -2.85
CA GLY A 367 -24.27 -8.74 -2.60
C GLY A 367 -23.82 -9.72 -1.53
N ALA A 368 -22.52 -9.99 -1.42
CA ALA A 368 -21.94 -10.92 -0.46
C ALA A 368 -20.52 -10.52 -0.09
N VAL A 369 -20.04 -11.00 1.08
CA VAL A 369 -18.70 -10.73 1.58
C VAL A 369 -18.04 -12.03 2.01
N ARG A 370 -16.74 -12.17 1.73
CA ARG A 370 -15.88 -13.23 2.26
C ARG A 370 -14.63 -12.61 2.84
N LEU A 371 -14.29 -12.98 4.07
CA LEU A 371 -13.04 -12.63 4.72
C LEU A 371 -12.04 -13.77 4.51
N ILE A 372 -10.84 -13.46 4.02
CA ILE A 372 -9.72 -14.40 3.92
C ILE A 372 -8.58 -13.84 4.76
N ARG A 373 -8.19 -14.57 5.78
CA ARG A 373 -7.15 -14.18 6.71
C ARG A 373 -5.84 -14.91 6.40
N GLU A 374 -4.74 -14.17 6.34
CA GLU A 374 -3.42 -14.80 6.30
C GLU A 374 -3.17 -15.60 7.57
N GLU A 375 -2.73 -16.85 7.42
CA GLU A 375 -2.33 -17.67 8.55
C GLU A 375 -0.97 -17.19 9.07
N ARG A 376 -0.99 -16.50 10.21
CA ARG A 376 0.24 -16.19 10.94
C ARG A 376 0.46 -17.26 12.00
N HIS A 377 1.46 -18.09 11.84
CA HIS A 377 1.95 -18.87 12.97
C HIS A 377 2.52 -17.91 14.02
N VAL A 378 1.78 -17.72 15.08
CA VAL A 378 2.32 -17.17 16.32
C VAL A 378 3.36 -18.18 16.79
N GLN A 379 4.64 -17.92 16.53
CA GLN A 379 5.70 -18.60 17.25
C GLN A 379 5.53 -18.18 18.72
N HIS A 380 4.98 -19.07 19.51
CA HIS A 380 5.06 -18.97 20.96
C HIS A 380 6.56 -19.09 21.31
N LEU A 381 7.20 -17.95 21.61
CA LEU A 381 8.46 -17.89 22.33
C LEU A 381 8.15 -17.89 23.82
#